data_2babcc64b73dc8e217e71936ca1359f8
#
_entry.id   2babcc64b73dc8e217e71936ca1359f8
#
_cell.length_a   1.000
_cell.length_b   1.000
_cell.length_c   1.000
_cell.angle_alpha   90.00
_cell.angle_beta   90.00
_cell.angle_gamma   90.00
#
_symmetry.space_group_name_H-M   'P 1'
#
loop_
_entity.id
_entity.type
_entity.pdbx_description
1 polymer ?
#
loop_
_entity_poly.entity_id
_entity_poly.type
_entity_poly.pdbx_seq_one_letter_code
_entity_poly.pdbx_strand_id
1 'polypeptide(L)'
;MPPANLAIPVRRSKDGPDVAPPMGLREQNKRDKLRRIKAAAAELFTQKGFEATTTMEIAKRAGVGEGTLFLYAKDKRDLLFQIRLNELDETRDKGFAKVDPKSPLLEQLVVPEIVMYRHVAKNIRLERIFFEEISFCSGEQAAGIQENRARAIARIEKLLLRAELAGQIRCDEEIAFVARHMFYSSMGAMRWWIAEPKPKLSDGINDVRRVYALHLRALNPHPSVFGTAGAFRTPA
;
A
#
# COMPACT_ATOMS: atom_id res chain seq x y z
N MET A 1 -28.11 70.75 11.70
CA MET A 1 -28.01 69.44 12.33
C MET A 1 -27.44 68.48 11.28
N PRO A 2 -26.20 67.98 11.45
CA PRO A 2 -25.68 66.95 10.56
C PRO A 2 -26.05 65.55 11.09
N PRO A 3 -26.18 64.49 10.24
CA PRO A 3 -26.63 63.19 10.67
C PRO A 3 -25.52 62.38 11.34
N ALA A 4 -25.91 61.56 12.27
CA ALA A 4 -25.06 60.71 13.10
C ALA A 4 -24.33 59.64 12.32
N ASN A 5 -23.06 59.52 12.57
CA ASN A 5 -22.13 58.52 12.02
C ASN A 5 -22.31 57.21 12.80
N LEU A 6 -22.96 56.20 12.19
CA LEU A 6 -23.05 54.82 12.75
C LEU A 6 -21.78 54.05 12.33
N ALA A 7 -20.82 53.98 13.24
CA ALA A 7 -19.67 53.08 13.11
C ALA A 7 -20.09 51.62 13.38
N ILE A 8 -20.00 50.76 12.38
CA ILE A 8 -20.21 49.33 12.51
C ILE A 8 -18.92 48.71 13.09
N PRO A 9 -18.96 47.94 14.19
CA PRO A 9 -17.77 47.31 14.73
C PRO A 9 -17.34 46.13 13.81
N VAL A 10 -16.16 46.22 13.25
CA VAL A 10 -15.48 45.14 12.53
C VAL A 10 -15.10 44.06 13.56
N ARG A 11 -15.78 42.93 13.56
CA ARG A 11 -15.36 41.70 14.26
C ARG A 11 -14.06 41.22 13.64
N ARG A 12 -12.95 41.31 14.34
CA ARG A 12 -11.71 40.62 14.03
C ARG A 12 -11.96 39.12 14.19
N SER A 13 -11.91 38.37 13.09
CA SER A 13 -11.82 36.91 13.10
C SER A 13 -10.47 36.51 13.74
N LYS A 14 -10.54 35.76 14.82
CA LYS A 14 -9.41 35.07 15.45
C LYS A 14 -9.28 33.71 14.84
N ASP A 15 -8.96 33.61 13.56
CA ASP A 15 -8.59 32.36 12.92
C ASP A 15 -7.07 32.34 12.74
N GLY A 16 -6.39 31.96 13.82
CA GLY A 16 -5.05 31.44 13.75
C GLY A 16 -5.10 29.99 13.20
N PRO A 17 -4.00 29.44 12.64
CA PRO A 17 -3.99 28.08 12.12
C PRO A 17 -4.42 27.09 13.22
N ASP A 18 -5.40 26.27 12.88
CA ASP A 18 -5.97 25.22 13.74
C ASP A 18 -4.89 24.15 14.00
N VAL A 19 -4.03 24.40 15.01
CA VAL A 19 -3.06 23.42 15.48
C VAL A 19 -3.84 22.42 16.32
N ALA A 20 -4.04 21.22 15.79
CA ALA A 20 -4.68 20.15 16.52
C ALA A 20 -4.10 20.03 17.94
N PRO A 21 -4.93 19.91 18.99
CA PRO A 21 -4.45 19.88 20.38
C PRO A 21 -3.44 18.73 20.56
N PRO A 22 -2.38 18.93 21.37
CA PRO A 22 -1.38 17.90 21.61
C PRO A 22 -2.05 16.67 22.19
N MET A 23 -1.73 15.52 21.57
CA MET A 23 -2.26 14.21 21.93
C MET A 23 -2.05 13.94 23.43
N GLY A 24 -3.11 13.61 24.15
CA GLY A 24 -3.05 13.36 25.59
C GLY A 24 -2.10 12.19 25.92
N LEU A 25 -1.43 12.25 27.07
CA LEU A 25 -0.47 11.24 27.55
C LEU A 25 -1.02 9.80 27.51
N ARG A 26 -2.32 9.64 27.73
CA ARG A 26 -3.03 8.35 27.69
C ARG A 26 -3.04 7.76 26.26
N GLU A 27 -3.26 8.60 25.26
CA GLU A 27 -3.28 8.16 23.85
C GLU A 27 -1.85 7.86 23.34
N GLN A 28 -0.86 8.64 23.77
CA GLN A 28 0.55 8.34 23.50
C GLN A 28 0.96 6.98 24.06
N ASN A 29 0.64 6.73 25.33
CA ASN A 29 0.92 5.44 26.00
C ASN A 29 0.22 4.26 25.30
N LYS A 30 -1.00 4.45 24.79
CA LYS A 30 -1.73 3.44 24.02
C LYS A 30 -1.04 3.12 22.71
N ARG A 31 -0.63 4.14 21.95
CA ARG A 31 0.12 3.98 20.69
C ARG A 31 1.47 3.32 20.90
N ASP A 32 2.20 3.70 21.96
CA ASP A 32 3.50 3.09 22.28
C ASP A 32 3.38 1.62 22.63
N LYS A 33 2.34 1.23 23.41
CA LYS A 33 2.07 -0.19 23.69
C LYS A 33 1.76 -0.96 22.41
N LEU A 34 0.87 -0.46 21.56
CA LEU A 34 0.53 -1.09 20.28
C LEU A 34 1.76 -1.24 19.39
N ARG A 35 2.60 -0.20 19.29
CA ARG A 35 3.86 -0.24 18.52
C ARG A 35 4.80 -1.34 19.01
N ARG A 36 4.99 -1.46 20.35
CA ARG A 36 5.82 -2.53 20.96
C ARG A 36 5.25 -3.91 20.69
N ILE A 37 3.93 -4.10 20.81
CA ILE A 37 3.25 -5.36 20.52
C ILE A 37 3.46 -5.76 19.06
N LYS A 38 3.23 -4.84 18.10
CA LYS A 38 3.44 -5.09 16.67
C LYS A 38 4.91 -5.44 16.35
N ALA A 39 5.88 -4.72 16.93
CA ALA A 39 7.30 -5.01 16.73
C ALA A 39 7.69 -6.39 17.26
N ALA A 40 7.24 -6.74 18.46
CA ALA A 40 7.48 -8.05 19.06
C ALA A 40 6.86 -9.19 18.24
N ALA A 41 5.64 -8.99 17.73
CA ALA A 41 4.97 -9.97 16.88
C ALA A 41 5.71 -10.18 15.55
N ALA A 42 6.07 -9.09 14.84
CA ALA A 42 6.82 -9.17 13.59
C ALA A 42 8.16 -9.89 13.75
N GLU A 43 8.88 -9.60 14.84
CA GLU A 43 10.15 -10.27 15.16
C GLU A 43 9.95 -11.77 15.41
N LEU A 44 9.01 -12.16 16.26
CA LEU A 44 8.75 -13.56 16.59
C LEU A 44 8.23 -14.35 15.37
N PHE A 45 7.35 -13.79 14.57
CA PHE A 45 6.87 -14.41 13.32
C PHE A 45 8.03 -14.66 12.36
N THR A 46 8.98 -13.75 12.28
CA THR A 46 10.14 -13.90 11.39
C THR A 46 11.13 -14.96 11.93
N GLN A 47 11.39 -14.98 13.24
CA GLN A 47 12.39 -15.86 13.86
C GLN A 47 11.88 -17.29 14.00
N LYS A 48 10.69 -17.47 14.58
CA LYS A 48 10.12 -18.78 14.93
C LYS A 48 9.14 -19.31 13.90
N GLY A 49 8.58 -18.44 13.06
CA GLY A 49 7.44 -18.74 12.20
C GLY A 49 6.11 -18.40 12.89
N PHE A 50 5.06 -18.27 12.09
CA PHE A 50 3.74 -17.85 12.54
C PHE A 50 3.11 -18.89 13.47
N GLU A 51 3.10 -20.17 13.07
CA GLU A 51 2.45 -21.23 13.82
C GLU A 51 3.07 -21.46 15.20
N ALA A 52 4.40 -21.43 15.30
CA ALA A 52 5.12 -21.65 16.56
C ALA A 52 5.10 -20.45 17.51
N THR A 53 4.58 -19.29 17.09
CA THR A 53 4.50 -18.07 17.91
C THR A 53 3.16 -18.02 18.65
N THR A 54 3.22 -17.74 19.97
CA THR A 54 2.03 -17.59 20.83
C THR A 54 1.80 -16.11 21.22
N THR A 55 0.54 -15.77 21.55
CA THR A 55 0.19 -14.42 22.07
C THR A 55 0.89 -14.12 23.38
N MET A 56 1.08 -15.12 24.24
CA MET A 56 1.81 -15.00 25.51
C MET A 56 3.28 -14.60 25.29
N GLU A 57 3.97 -15.22 24.32
CA GLU A 57 5.35 -14.85 23.96
C GLU A 57 5.44 -13.43 23.41
N ILE A 58 4.47 -13.04 22.57
CA ILE A 58 4.39 -11.67 22.04
C ILE A 58 4.20 -10.67 23.18
N ALA A 59 3.26 -10.92 24.11
CA ALA A 59 3.01 -10.07 25.25
C ALA A 59 4.25 -9.92 26.13
N LYS A 60 4.91 -11.04 26.48
CA LYS A 60 6.15 -11.06 27.24
C LYS A 60 7.26 -10.25 26.57
N ARG A 61 7.45 -10.44 25.26
CA ARG A 61 8.47 -9.72 24.47
C ARG A 61 8.17 -8.21 24.38
N ALA A 62 6.89 -7.84 24.27
CA ALA A 62 6.45 -6.45 24.23
C ALA A 62 6.48 -5.75 25.61
N GLY A 63 6.72 -6.49 26.70
CA GLY A 63 6.69 -5.96 28.06
C GLY A 63 5.28 -5.52 28.48
N VAL A 64 4.25 -6.32 28.12
CA VAL A 64 2.85 -6.11 28.50
C VAL A 64 2.24 -7.40 29.04
N GLY A 65 1.19 -7.30 29.84
CA GLY A 65 0.39 -8.46 30.21
C GLY A 65 -0.41 -9.02 29.02
N GLU A 66 -0.67 -10.32 28.98
CA GLU A 66 -1.42 -10.97 27.89
C GLU A 66 -2.83 -10.38 27.75
N GLY A 67 -3.54 -10.12 28.85
CA GLY A 67 -4.83 -9.42 28.82
C GLY A 67 -4.75 -8.01 28.21
N THR A 68 -3.59 -7.34 28.35
CA THR A 68 -3.36 -6.05 27.68
C THR A 68 -3.21 -6.23 26.16
N LEU A 69 -2.55 -7.30 25.70
CA LEU A 69 -2.43 -7.58 24.27
C LEU A 69 -3.80 -7.74 23.61
N PHE A 70 -4.73 -8.45 24.25
CA PHE A 70 -6.08 -8.67 23.72
C PHE A 70 -6.95 -7.41 23.68
N LEU A 71 -6.55 -6.31 24.32
CA LEU A 71 -7.17 -4.99 24.10
C LEU A 71 -6.78 -4.36 22.75
N TYR A 72 -5.73 -4.86 22.08
CA TYR A 72 -5.20 -4.32 20.84
C TYR A 72 -5.37 -5.24 19.62
N ALA A 73 -5.49 -6.53 19.84
CA ALA A 73 -5.68 -7.51 18.78
C ALA A 73 -6.46 -8.73 19.30
N LYS A 74 -7.31 -9.30 18.45
CA LYS A 74 -8.13 -10.48 18.79
C LYS A 74 -7.28 -11.75 18.92
N ASP A 75 -6.28 -11.88 18.06
CA ASP A 75 -5.38 -13.02 17.97
C ASP A 75 -4.07 -12.65 17.25
N LYS A 76 -3.17 -13.63 17.09
CA LYS A 76 -1.90 -13.43 16.37
C LYS A 76 -2.08 -13.12 14.88
N ARG A 77 -3.17 -13.59 14.24
CA ARG A 77 -3.50 -13.32 12.85
C ARG A 77 -3.93 -11.86 12.66
N ASP A 78 -4.74 -11.34 13.57
CA ASP A 78 -5.12 -9.93 13.59
C ASP A 78 -3.88 -9.02 13.73
N LEU A 79 -2.92 -9.38 14.59
CA LEU A 79 -1.62 -8.67 14.69
C LEU A 79 -0.85 -8.68 13.37
N LEU A 80 -0.78 -9.82 12.69
CA LEU A 80 -0.12 -9.93 11.39
C LEU A 80 -0.75 -8.99 10.36
N PHE A 81 -2.08 -8.98 10.25
CA PHE A 81 -2.79 -8.10 9.34
C PHE A 81 -2.61 -6.62 9.69
N GLN A 82 -2.74 -6.26 10.97
CA GLN A 82 -2.51 -4.88 11.42
C GLN A 82 -1.09 -4.38 11.14
N ILE A 83 -0.08 -5.25 11.23
CA ILE A 83 1.31 -4.93 10.88
C ILE A 83 1.42 -4.69 9.38
N ARG A 84 0.96 -5.65 8.59
CA ARG A 84 1.22 -5.66 7.15
C ARG A 84 0.39 -4.65 6.37
N LEU A 85 -0.91 -4.52 6.66
CA LEU A 85 -1.78 -3.61 5.89
C LEU A 85 -1.33 -2.16 6.00
N ASN A 86 -0.95 -1.70 7.19
CA ASN A 86 -0.45 -0.33 7.37
C ASN A 86 0.87 -0.10 6.62
N GLU A 87 1.82 -1.06 6.74
CA GLU A 87 3.12 -0.94 6.06
C GLU A 87 2.98 -0.97 4.53
N LEU A 88 2.05 -1.77 4.01
CA LEU A 88 1.79 -1.84 2.57
C LEU A 88 1.18 -0.53 2.05
N ASP A 89 0.24 0.08 2.78
CA ASP A 89 -0.34 1.37 2.40
C ASP A 89 0.71 2.49 2.41
N GLU A 90 1.49 2.61 3.49
CA GLU A 90 2.57 3.60 3.58
C GLU A 90 3.63 3.40 2.47
N THR A 91 3.96 2.14 2.17
CA THR A 91 4.94 1.82 1.13
C THR A 91 4.42 2.20 -0.25
N ARG A 92 3.14 1.95 -0.49
CA ARG A 92 2.46 2.32 -1.73
C ARG A 92 2.40 3.83 -1.88
N ASP A 93 2.08 4.58 -0.82
CA ASP A 93 2.10 6.05 -0.82
C ASP A 93 3.49 6.58 -1.18
N LYS A 94 4.53 6.05 -0.56
CA LYS A 94 5.94 6.39 -0.86
C LYS A 94 6.30 6.06 -2.32
N GLY A 95 5.74 4.99 -2.86
CA GLY A 95 5.95 4.59 -4.26
C GLY A 95 5.31 5.60 -5.23
N PHE A 96 4.03 5.90 -5.02
CA PHE A 96 3.31 6.85 -5.89
C PHE A 96 3.83 8.29 -5.77
N ALA A 97 4.36 8.69 -4.61
CA ALA A 97 5.01 10.00 -4.44
C ALA A 97 6.29 10.16 -5.30
N LYS A 98 6.87 9.05 -5.78
CA LYS A 98 8.07 9.06 -6.65
C LYS A 98 7.72 9.05 -8.14
N VAL A 99 6.46 8.96 -8.48
CA VAL A 99 6.04 8.94 -9.89
C VAL A 99 6.20 10.34 -10.50
N ASP A 100 7.00 10.43 -11.55
CA ASP A 100 7.03 11.62 -12.40
C ASP A 100 5.85 11.56 -13.39
N PRO A 101 4.90 12.52 -13.33
CA PRO A 101 3.76 12.55 -14.24
C PRO A 101 4.12 12.72 -15.73
N LYS A 102 5.36 13.13 -16.02
CA LYS A 102 5.87 13.30 -17.39
C LYS A 102 6.53 12.03 -17.94
N SER A 103 6.81 11.05 -17.09
CA SER A 103 7.40 9.78 -17.53
C SER A 103 6.38 8.95 -18.33
N PRO A 104 6.85 8.01 -19.18
CA PRO A 104 5.97 7.07 -19.86
C PRO A 104 5.02 6.35 -18.91
N LEU A 105 3.78 6.06 -19.34
CA LEU A 105 2.76 5.42 -18.49
C LEU A 105 3.26 4.12 -17.86
N LEU A 106 4.02 3.31 -18.61
CA LEU A 106 4.63 2.09 -18.06
C LEU A 106 5.51 2.38 -16.85
N GLU A 107 6.34 3.44 -16.90
CA GLU A 107 7.20 3.81 -15.77
C GLU A 107 6.37 4.33 -14.59
N GLN A 108 5.30 5.09 -14.86
CA GLN A 108 4.39 5.55 -13.82
C GLN A 108 3.72 4.39 -13.05
N LEU A 109 3.45 3.28 -13.73
CA LEU A 109 2.91 2.05 -13.11
C LEU A 109 3.98 1.24 -12.40
N VAL A 110 5.20 1.16 -12.95
CA VAL A 110 6.29 0.30 -12.43
C VAL A 110 7.02 0.93 -11.23
N VAL A 111 7.17 2.26 -11.18
CA VAL A 111 7.90 2.93 -10.08
C VAL A 111 7.31 2.62 -8.69
N PRO A 112 5.99 2.63 -8.45
CA PRO A 112 5.41 2.21 -7.17
C PRO A 112 5.72 0.75 -6.83
N GLU A 113 5.70 -0.13 -7.83
CA GLU A 113 6.02 -1.54 -7.65
C GLU A 113 7.49 -1.76 -7.26
N ILE A 114 8.44 -1.03 -7.86
CA ILE A 114 9.84 -1.09 -7.46
C ILE A 114 10.00 -0.80 -5.96
N VAL A 115 9.28 0.20 -5.46
CA VAL A 115 9.30 0.55 -4.03
C VAL A 115 8.69 -0.57 -3.20
N MET A 116 7.59 -1.17 -3.67
CA MET A 116 6.93 -2.30 -3.01
C MET A 116 7.82 -3.55 -2.98
N TYR A 117 8.41 -3.95 -4.11
CA TYR A 117 9.32 -5.10 -4.18
C TYR A 117 10.55 -4.93 -3.29
N ARG A 118 11.11 -3.72 -3.23
CA ARG A 118 12.21 -3.40 -2.29
C ARG A 118 11.80 -3.49 -0.83
N HIS A 119 10.56 -3.15 -0.51
CA HIS A 119 10.02 -3.29 0.84
C HIS A 119 9.83 -4.77 1.20
N VAL A 120 9.19 -5.55 0.35
CA VAL A 120 8.96 -6.99 0.49
C VAL A 120 10.28 -7.77 0.61
N ALA A 121 11.30 -7.40 -0.18
CA ALA A 121 12.62 -8.03 -0.16
C ALA A 121 13.33 -7.95 1.21
N LYS A 122 12.95 -7.01 2.09
CA LYS A 122 13.56 -6.87 3.41
C LYS A 122 13.19 -8.03 4.35
N ASN A 123 12.01 -8.63 4.16
CA ASN A 123 11.55 -9.71 5.02
C ASN A 123 10.61 -10.67 4.27
N ILE A 124 11.15 -11.36 3.25
CA ILE A 124 10.40 -12.31 2.42
C ILE A 124 9.70 -13.40 3.24
N ARG A 125 10.30 -13.82 4.37
CA ARG A 125 9.70 -14.84 5.24
C ARG A 125 8.37 -14.38 5.82
N LEU A 126 8.30 -13.14 6.30
CA LEU A 126 7.07 -12.55 6.83
C LEU A 126 6.02 -12.36 5.71
N GLU A 127 6.47 -11.99 4.51
CA GLU A 127 5.57 -11.85 3.37
C GLU A 127 4.94 -13.19 2.95
N ARG A 128 5.70 -14.29 2.93
CA ARG A 128 5.16 -15.63 2.66
C ARG A 128 4.04 -15.96 3.65
N ILE A 129 4.28 -15.78 4.94
CA ILE A 129 3.28 -15.99 5.98
C ILE A 129 2.04 -15.13 5.72
N PHE A 130 2.23 -13.84 5.43
CA PHE A 130 1.11 -12.94 5.15
C PHE A 130 0.29 -13.37 3.93
N PHE A 131 0.94 -13.81 2.84
CA PHE A 131 0.25 -14.30 1.64
C PHE A 131 -0.48 -15.62 1.87
N GLU A 132 0.02 -16.50 2.73
CA GLU A 132 -0.67 -17.72 3.16
C GLU A 132 -1.94 -17.37 3.93
N GLU A 133 -1.82 -16.54 4.94
CA GLU A 133 -2.92 -16.16 5.84
C GLU A 133 -4.01 -15.34 5.14
N ILE A 134 -3.63 -14.44 4.21
CA ILE A 134 -4.57 -13.58 3.47
C ILE A 134 -5.47 -14.37 2.52
N SER A 135 -5.05 -15.54 2.09
CA SER A 135 -5.79 -16.38 1.14
C SER A 135 -7.07 -16.98 1.74
N PHE A 136 -7.10 -17.13 3.06
CA PHE A 136 -8.20 -17.79 3.79
C PHE A 136 -8.84 -16.88 4.85
N CYS A 137 -8.57 -15.57 4.83
CA CYS A 137 -9.15 -14.66 5.81
C CYS A 137 -10.65 -14.41 5.57
N SER A 138 -11.39 -14.21 6.66
CA SER A 138 -12.83 -13.95 6.64
C SER A 138 -13.23 -12.86 7.65
N GLY A 139 -14.49 -12.42 7.61
CA GLY A 139 -15.01 -11.44 8.55
C GLY A 139 -14.35 -10.04 8.42
N GLU A 140 -14.14 -9.39 9.54
CA GLU A 140 -13.59 -8.01 9.59
C GLU A 140 -12.19 -7.88 9.00
N GLN A 141 -11.35 -8.92 9.11
CA GLN A 141 -10.02 -8.94 8.53
C GLN A 141 -10.10 -8.91 7.00
N ALA A 142 -11.04 -9.65 6.41
CA ALA A 142 -11.28 -9.61 4.97
C ALA A 142 -11.71 -8.21 4.51
N ALA A 143 -12.54 -7.50 5.29
CA ALA A 143 -12.94 -6.13 4.96
C ALA A 143 -11.75 -5.17 4.89
N GLY A 144 -10.85 -5.19 5.85
CA GLY A 144 -9.63 -4.37 5.86
C GLY A 144 -8.71 -4.66 4.66
N ILE A 145 -8.60 -5.94 4.27
CA ILE A 145 -7.84 -6.36 3.09
C ILE A 145 -8.49 -5.84 1.81
N GLN A 146 -9.82 -5.96 1.69
CA GLN A 146 -10.55 -5.46 0.51
C GLN A 146 -10.43 -3.94 0.38
N GLU A 147 -10.51 -3.21 1.47
CA GLU A 147 -10.31 -1.76 1.48
C GLU A 147 -8.89 -1.37 1.03
N ASN A 148 -7.85 -2.06 1.53
CA ASN A 148 -6.47 -1.86 1.09
C ASN A 148 -6.30 -2.13 -0.41
N ARG A 149 -6.91 -3.21 -0.93
CA ARG A 149 -6.91 -3.54 -2.38
C ARG A 149 -7.63 -2.48 -3.19
N ALA A 150 -8.81 -2.03 -2.75
CA ALA A 150 -9.58 -1.00 -3.43
C ALA A 150 -8.78 0.31 -3.57
N ARG A 151 -8.08 0.75 -2.51
CA ARG A 151 -7.19 1.91 -2.56
C ARG A 151 -6.05 1.73 -3.56
N ALA A 152 -5.48 0.53 -3.65
CA ALA A 152 -4.42 0.24 -4.62
C ALA A 152 -4.94 0.31 -6.06
N ILE A 153 -6.08 -0.34 -6.33
CA ILE A 153 -6.72 -0.37 -7.65
C ILE A 153 -7.08 1.04 -8.10
N ALA A 154 -7.68 1.86 -7.22
CA ALA A 154 -8.06 3.24 -7.54
C ALA A 154 -6.87 4.11 -7.99
N ARG A 155 -5.66 3.83 -7.53
CA ARG A 155 -4.46 4.56 -7.96
C ARG A 155 -4.03 4.17 -9.36
N ILE A 156 -4.11 2.88 -9.71
CA ILE A 156 -3.85 2.39 -11.08
C ILE A 156 -4.91 2.98 -12.02
N GLU A 157 -6.18 2.89 -11.64
CA GLU A 157 -7.31 3.44 -12.39
C GLU A 157 -7.09 4.92 -12.72
N LYS A 158 -6.69 5.72 -11.73
CA LYS A 158 -6.40 7.15 -11.94
C LYS A 158 -5.30 7.41 -12.97
N LEU A 159 -4.27 6.56 -13.03
CA LEU A 159 -3.22 6.67 -14.05
C LEU A 159 -3.76 6.32 -15.44
N LEU A 160 -4.53 5.24 -15.55
CA LEU A 160 -5.13 4.81 -16.81
C LEU A 160 -6.14 5.83 -17.36
N LEU A 161 -7.03 6.37 -16.52
CA LEU A 161 -7.98 7.43 -16.90
C LEU A 161 -7.28 8.67 -17.45
N ARG A 162 -6.18 9.09 -16.82
CA ARG A 162 -5.38 10.21 -17.32
C ARG A 162 -4.75 9.92 -18.67
N ALA A 163 -4.25 8.71 -18.86
CA ALA A 163 -3.64 8.30 -20.12
C ALA A 163 -4.67 8.18 -21.24
N GLU A 164 -5.87 7.72 -20.95
CA GLU A 164 -6.98 7.66 -21.91
C GLU A 164 -7.44 9.06 -22.31
N LEU A 165 -7.66 9.97 -21.35
CA LEU A 165 -8.00 11.37 -21.61
C LEU A 165 -6.93 12.09 -22.42
N ALA A 166 -5.66 11.70 -22.26
CA ALA A 166 -4.54 12.24 -23.05
C ALA A 166 -4.36 11.53 -24.41
N GLY A 167 -5.22 10.58 -24.78
CA GLY A 167 -5.13 9.81 -26.02
C GLY A 167 -3.92 8.87 -26.11
N GLN A 168 -3.29 8.55 -24.98
CA GLN A 168 -2.13 7.66 -24.91
C GLN A 168 -2.53 6.19 -25.00
N ILE A 169 -3.71 5.85 -24.53
CA ILE A 169 -4.32 4.52 -24.63
C ILE A 169 -5.76 4.67 -25.12
N ARG A 170 -6.29 3.58 -25.69
CA ARG A 170 -7.72 3.45 -26.02
C ARG A 170 -8.19 2.11 -25.46
N CYS A 171 -9.15 2.16 -24.57
CA CYS A 171 -9.70 0.99 -23.92
C CYS A 171 -11.14 0.76 -24.38
N ASP A 172 -11.46 -0.44 -24.82
CA ASP A 172 -12.83 -0.82 -25.18
C ASP A 172 -13.57 -1.46 -23.97
N GLU A 173 -12.86 -1.62 -22.84
CA GLU A 173 -13.37 -2.12 -21.57
C GLU A 173 -13.43 -1.01 -20.52
N GLU A 174 -14.16 -1.21 -19.43
CA GLU A 174 -14.14 -0.30 -18.28
C GLU A 174 -12.72 -0.17 -17.71
N ILE A 175 -12.21 1.04 -17.58
CA ILE A 175 -10.88 1.31 -16.98
C ILE A 175 -10.77 0.73 -15.56
N ALA A 176 -11.86 0.76 -14.78
CA ALA A 176 -11.90 0.15 -13.45
C ALA A 176 -11.67 -1.37 -13.50
N PHE A 177 -12.26 -2.05 -14.50
CA PHE A 177 -12.05 -3.48 -14.75
C PHE A 177 -10.58 -3.76 -15.09
N VAL A 178 -10.01 -3.00 -16.01
CA VAL A 178 -8.60 -3.14 -16.42
C VAL A 178 -7.66 -2.90 -15.24
N ALA A 179 -7.87 -1.82 -14.48
CA ALA A 179 -7.06 -1.48 -13.31
C ALA A 179 -7.07 -2.62 -12.27
N ARG A 180 -8.24 -3.21 -12.02
CA ARG A 180 -8.40 -4.36 -11.14
C ARG A 180 -7.60 -5.57 -11.64
N HIS A 181 -7.66 -5.90 -12.92
CA HIS A 181 -6.92 -7.02 -13.50
C HIS A 181 -5.42 -6.78 -13.48
N MET A 182 -4.95 -5.57 -13.77
CA MET A 182 -3.55 -5.17 -13.64
C MET A 182 -3.05 -5.36 -12.21
N PHE A 183 -3.83 -4.93 -11.22
CA PHE A 183 -3.50 -5.13 -9.80
C PHE A 183 -3.37 -6.61 -9.44
N TYR A 184 -4.35 -7.45 -9.79
CA TYR A 184 -4.29 -8.87 -9.44
C TYR A 184 -3.18 -9.61 -10.20
N SER A 185 -2.86 -9.22 -11.41
CA SER A 185 -1.73 -9.77 -12.17
C SER A 185 -0.39 -9.39 -11.52
N SER A 186 -0.24 -8.14 -11.06
CA SER A 186 0.97 -7.70 -10.33
C SER A 186 1.13 -8.42 -8.99
N MET A 187 0.03 -8.65 -8.27
CA MET A 187 0.01 -9.45 -7.04
C MET A 187 0.36 -10.91 -7.31
N GLY A 188 -0.09 -11.48 -8.44
CA GLY A 188 0.30 -12.82 -8.89
C GLY A 188 1.80 -12.92 -9.15
N ALA A 189 2.37 -11.96 -9.87
CA ALA A 189 3.81 -11.88 -10.11
C ALA A 189 4.61 -11.75 -8.81
N MET A 190 4.16 -10.91 -7.87
CA MET A 190 4.76 -10.78 -6.55
C MET A 190 4.75 -12.11 -5.80
N ARG A 191 3.60 -12.79 -5.77
CA ARG A 191 3.44 -14.08 -5.10
C ARG A 191 4.35 -15.15 -5.71
N TRP A 192 4.46 -15.18 -7.04
CA TRP A 192 5.37 -16.09 -7.75
C TRP A 192 6.82 -15.82 -7.37
N TRP A 193 7.23 -14.55 -7.41
CA TRP A 193 8.58 -14.14 -7.06
C TRP A 193 8.97 -14.52 -5.62
N ILE A 194 8.14 -14.23 -4.62
CA ILE A 194 8.45 -14.58 -3.22
C ILE A 194 8.44 -16.09 -2.96
N ALA A 195 7.79 -16.90 -3.81
CA ALA A 195 7.77 -18.35 -3.70
C ALA A 195 9.12 -18.99 -4.08
N GLU A 196 9.94 -18.29 -4.87
CA GLU A 196 11.26 -18.78 -5.26
C GLU A 196 12.16 -19.03 -4.03
N PRO A 197 12.97 -20.12 -4.03
CA PRO A 197 13.86 -20.40 -2.89
C PRO A 197 14.85 -19.26 -2.58
N LYS A 198 15.34 -18.58 -3.62
CA LYS A 198 16.29 -17.46 -3.55
C LYS A 198 15.84 -16.34 -4.49
N PRO A 199 14.79 -15.60 -4.17
CA PRO A 199 14.24 -14.59 -5.07
C PRO A 199 15.21 -13.43 -5.26
N LYS A 200 15.56 -13.14 -6.52
CA LYS A 200 16.37 -11.98 -6.87
C LYS A 200 15.46 -10.80 -7.13
N LEU A 201 15.75 -9.67 -6.51
CA LEU A 201 14.94 -8.46 -6.63
C LEU A 201 14.79 -7.99 -8.09
N SER A 202 15.87 -8.11 -8.89
CA SER A 202 15.87 -7.78 -10.33
C SER A 202 14.80 -8.56 -11.10
N ASP A 203 14.68 -9.85 -10.81
CA ASP A 203 13.79 -10.75 -11.54
C ASP A 203 12.32 -10.40 -11.25
N GLY A 204 11.99 -10.15 -9.97
CA GLY A 204 10.64 -9.70 -9.58
C GLY A 204 10.26 -8.35 -10.21
N ILE A 205 11.20 -7.37 -10.22
CA ILE A 205 10.97 -6.05 -10.85
C ILE A 205 10.79 -6.21 -12.36
N ASN A 206 11.60 -7.04 -13.03
CA ASN A 206 11.49 -7.29 -14.45
C ASN A 206 10.17 -7.97 -14.79
N ASP A 207 9.72 -8.91 -13.95
CA ASP A 207 8.48 -9.63 -14.20
C ASP A 207 7.26 -8.74 -14.06
N VAL A 208 7.15 -7.93 -13.02
CA VAL A 208 6.02 -6.98 -12.88
C VAL A 208 6.01 -5.93 -13.99
N ARG A 209 7.18 -5.49 -14.48
CA ARG A 209 7.29 -4.62 -15.66
C ARG A 209 6.69 -5.28 -16.90
N ARG A 210 6.98 -6.56 -17.12
CA ARG A 210 6.43 -7.33 -18.24
C ARG A 210 4.92 -7.51 -18.11
N VAL A 211 4.42 -7.74 -16.88
CA VAL A 211 2.99 -7.83 -16.58
C VAL A 211 2.28 -6.54 -17.01
N TYR A 212 2.76 -5.38 -16.57
CA TYR A 212 2.13 -4.11 -16.96
C TYR A 212 2.28 -3.81 -18.46
N ALA A 213 3.44 -4.09 -19.06
CA ALA A 213 3.63 -3.93 -20.49
C ALA A 213 2.69 -4.81 -21.32
N LEU A 214 2.39 -6.04 -20.86
CA LEU A 214 1.44 -6.94 -21.49
C LEU A 214 0.03 -6.34 -21.50
N HIS A 215 -0.46 -5.85 -20.36
CA HIS A 215 -1.77 -5.22 -20.27
C HIS A 215 -1.85 -3.95 -21.12
N LEU A 216 -0.82 -3.08 -21.06
CA LEU A 216 -0.81 -1.86 -21.83
C LEU A 216 -0.85 -2.09 -23.35
N ARG A 217 -0.22 -3.17 -23.85
CA ARG A 217 -0.29 -3.54 -25.28
C ARG A 217 -1.71 -3.88 -25.73
N ALA A 218 -2.52 -4.45 -24.84
CA ALA A 218 -3.91 -4.75 -25.13
C ALA A 218 -4.82 -3.50 -25.19
N LEU A 219 -4.33 -2.33 -24.78
CA LEU A 219 -5.09 -1.08 -24.73
C LEU A 219 -4.80 -0.15 -25.94
N ASN A 220 -4.43 -0.71 -27.09
CA ASN A 220 -4.09 0.07 -28.29
C ASN A 220 -3.21 1.30 -27.99
N PRO A 221 -2.02 1.09 -27.41
CA PRO A 221 -1.23 2.17 -26.84
C PRO A 221 -0.54 3.01 -27.91
N HIS A 222 -0.46 4.31 -27.70
CA HIS A 222 0.47 5.15 -28.42
C HIS A 222 1.92 4.76 -28.04
N PRO A 223 2.91 4.82 -28.96
CA PRO A 223 4.30 4.42 -28.68
C PRO A 223 4.93 5.10 -27.45
N SER A 224 4.56 6.35 -27.14
CA SER A 224 5.03 7.10 -25.97
C SER A 224 4.76 6.41 -24.61
N VAL A 225 3.80 5.49 -24.58
CA VAL A 225 3.40 4.74 -23.37
C VAL A 225 4.56 3.91 -22.81
N PHE A 226 5.47 3.43 -23.67
CA PHE A 226 6.60 2.57 -23.30
C PHE A 226 7.93 3.31 -23.14
N GLY A 227 8.05 4.55 -23.64
CA GLY A 227 9.30 5.28 -23.68
C GLY A 227 10.31 4.65 -24.66
N THR A 228 11.51 5.22 -24.72
CA THR A 228 12.58 4.79 -25.65
C THR A 228 13.17 3.41 -25.30
N ALA A 229 13.05 2.96 -24.04
CA ALA A 229 13.54 1.65 -23.58
C ALA A 229 12.54 0.50 -23.80
N GLY A 230 11.30 0.80 -24.23
CA GLY A 230 10.20 -0.16 -24.33
C GLY A 230 10.06 -0.87 -25.66
N ALA A 231 10.97 -0.67 -26.61
CA ALA A 231 11.02 -1.47 -27.84
C ALA A 231 11.54 -2.88 -27.54
N PHE A 232 10.75 -3.68 -26.84
CA PHE A 232 10.96 -5.14 -26.86
C PHE A 232 10.81 -5.60 -28.30
N ARG A 233 11.93 -6.05 -28.91
CA ARG A 233 11.93 -6.70 -30.21
C ARG A 233 10.87 -7.80 -30.18
N THR A 234 9.89 -7.70 -31.06
CA THR A 234 9.08 -8.85 -31.49
C THR A 234 10.09 -9.89 -32.04
N PRO A 235 10.09 -11.13 -31.53
CA PRO A 235 10.80 -12.18 -32.23
C PRO A 235 10.17 -12.33 -33.61
N ALA A 236 11.01 -12.35 -34.64
CA ALA A 236 10.62 -12.62 -36.02
C ALA A 236 10.13 -14.03 -36.16
#